data_8d43f646999de6a67a469b1dd294479c
#
_entry.id   8d43f646999de6a67a469b1dd294479c
#
_cell.length_a   1.000
_cell.length_b   1.000
_cell.length_c   1.000
_cell.angle_alpha   90.00
_cell.angle_beta   90.00
_cell.angle_gamma   90.00
#
_symmetry.space_group_name_H-M   'P 1'
#
loop_
_entity.id
_entity.type
_entity.pdbx_description
1 polymer ?
#
loop_
_entity_poly.entity_id
_entity_poly.type
_entity_poly.pdbx_seq_one_letter_code
_entity_poly.pdbx_strand_id
1 'polypeptide(L)'
;VTLIKPTRIKQSKGALDAVLHGRVVAVDPASGAASNPGYCVMQSGVIQEYGILRVPRAKTINLRLKAIHETIRDELPEADLLVIEDIPAFFLQKFPHSCKPLLFSCGVIMAAKPWPFVLPIQPSVWYSIVDKIIPGKRANYNKQDEHDALMLAVTAYTLAANQPKVKTENLLLPQGLDIGRLVK
;
A
#
# COMPACT_ATOMS: atom_id res chain seq x y z
N VAL A 1 2.13 16.80 6.43
CA VAL A 1 1.46 15.59 5.92
C VAL A 1 -0.03 15.87 5.77
N THR A 2 -0.57 15.66 4.57
CA THR A 2 -2.00 15.82 4.30
C THR A 2 -2.64 14.45 4.09
N LEU A 3 -3.60 14.07 4.96
CA LEU A 3 -4.38 12.83 4.82
C LEU A 3 -5.50 13.02 3.79
N ILE A 4 -5.54 12.15 2.79
CA ILE A 4 -6.52 12.19 1.70
C ILE A 4 -7.46 10.99 1.80
N LYS A 5 -8.76 11.24 1.87
CA LYS A 5 -9.75 10.16 1.80
C LYS A 5 -9.82 9.62 0.36
N PRO A 6 -9.91 8.29 0.14
CA PRO A 6 -9.98 7.70 -1.19
C PRO A 6 -11.07 8.30 -2.08
N THR A 7 -12.24 8.60 -1.51
CA THR A 7 -13.37 9.24 -2.21
C THR A 7 -13.11 10.70 -2.60
N ARG A 8 -12.07 11.34 -2.05
CA ARG A 8 -11.73 12.75 -2.27
C ARG A 8 -10.42 12.96 -3.03
N ILE A 9 -9.76 11.92 -3.49
CA ILE A 9 -8.48 12.04 -4.19
C ILE A 9 -8.58 12.99 -5.39
N LYS A 10 -9.69 12.96 -6.12
CA LYS A 10 -9.95 13.82 -7.27
C LYS A 10 -10.21 15.29 -6.91
N GLN A 11 -10.57 15.56 -5.66
CA GLN A 11 -10.83 16.92 -5.17
C GLN A 11 -9.54 17.60 -4.70
N SER A 12 -8.47 16.84 -4.48
CA SER A 12 -7.15 17.34 -4.12
C SER A 12 -6.24 17.31 -5.33
N LYS A 13 -6.07 18.48 -5.99
CA LYS A 13 -5.22 18.58 -7.19
C LYS A 13 -3.80 18.04 -6.93
N GLY A 14 -3.18 18.40 -5.80
CA GLY A 14 -1.83 17.94 -5.47
C GLY A 14 -1.75 16.42 -5.27
N ALA A 15 -2.73 15.81 -4.59
CA ALA A 15 -2.76 14.34 -4.43
C ALA A 15 -3.06 13.63 -5.74
N LEU A 16 -3.94 14.19 -6.57
CA LEU A 16 -4.25 13.67 -7.90
C LEU A 16 -3.00 13.68 -8.79
N ASP A 17 -2.30 14.82 -8.84
CA ASP A 17 -1.05 14.97 -9.60
C ASP A 17 0.03 14.01 -9.09
N ALA A 18 0.15 13.85 -7.76
CA ALA A 18 1.09 12.91 -7.15
C ALA A 18 0.84 11.46 -7.61
N VAL A 19 -0.42 11.03 -7.68
CA VAL A 19 -0.76 9.67 -8.14
C VAL A 19 -0.53 9.50 -9.63
N LEU A 20 -0.92 10.46 -10.45
CA LEU A 20 -0.88 10.33 -11.91
C LEU A 20 0.50 10.57 -12.50
N HIS A 21 1.27 11.48 -11.91
CA HIS A 21 2.51 11.98 -12.49
C HIS A 21 3.71 11.92 -11.55
N GLY A 22 3.47 11.78 -10.24
CA GLY A 22 4.50 11.73 -9.21
C GLY A 22 5.01 10.32 -8.92
N ARG A 23 5.80 10.24 -7.87
CA ARG A 23 6.22 8.99 -7.26
C ARG A 23 5.29 8.60 -6.12
N VAL A 24 4.77 7.38 -6.20
CA VAL A 24 3.91 6.76 -5.19
C VAL A 24 4.67 5.61 -4.53
N VAL A 25 4.66 5.58 -3.20
CA VAL A 25 5.06 4.42 -2.42
C VAL A 25 3.81 3.84 -1.77
N ALA A 26 3.53 2.58 -2.01
CA ALA A 26 2.48 1.84 -1.30
C ALA A 26 3.12 0.89 -0.30
N VAL A 27 2.55 0.79 0.90
CA VAL A 27 3.05 -0.09 1.95
C VAL A 27 1.87 -0.84 2.55
N ASP A 28 1.98 -2.18 2.55
CA ASP A 28 1.13 -3.05 3.34
C ASP A 28 1.80 -3.27 4.71
N PRO A 29 1.22 -2.75 5.80
CA PRO A 29 1.86 -2.77 7.10
C PRO A 29 1.82 -4.16 7.73
N ALA A 30 2.96 -4.64 8.20
CA ALA A 30 3.07 -5.89 8.91
C ALA A 30 2.55 -5.78 10.36
N SER A 31 1.76 -6.77 10.81
CA SER A 31 1.15 -6.79 12.13
C SER A 31 1.89 -7.61 13.18
N GLY A 32 2.77 -8.52 12.76
CA GLY A 32 3.42 -9.47 13.66
C GLY A 32 4.88 -9.16 13.99
N ALA A 33 5.37 -9.73 15.08
CA ALA A 33 6.80 -9.62 15.45
C ALA A 33 7.76 -10.19 14.41
N ALA A 34 7.28 -11.10 13.57
CA ALA A 34 8.04 -11.78 12.53
C ALA A 34 7.57 -11.43 11.10
N SER A 35 6.42 -10.77 10.92
CA SER A 35 5.95 -10.37 9.59
C SER A 35 6.69 -9.11 9.12
N ASN A 36 6.90 -9.02 7.84
CA ASN A 36 7.60 -7.92 7.19
C ASN A 36 6.63 -7.11 6.33
N PRO A 37 6.71 -5.77 6.30
CA PRO A 37 5.88 -4.96 5.43
C PRO A 37 6.13 -5.27 3.95
N GLY A 38 5.06 -5.34 3.17
CA GLY A 38 5.13 -5.31 1.73
C GLY A 38 5.28 -3.87 1.23
N TYR A 39 5.93 -3.68 0.09
CA TYR A 39 6.05 -2.36 -0.54
C TYR A 39 5.91 -2.42 -2.05
N CYS A 40 5.48 -1.31 -2.62
CA CYS A 40 5.47 -1.08 -4.07
C CYS A 40 5.84 0.37 -4.35
N VAL A 41 6.74 0.59 -5.29
CA VAL A 41 7.11 1.91 -5.81
C VAL A 41 6.57 2.06 -7.22
N MET A 42 5.79 3.10 -7.45
CA MET A 42 5.22 3.43 -8.74
C MET A 42 5.63 4.86 -9.13
N GLN A 43 5.98 5.09 -10.40
CA GLN A 43 6.29 6.41 -10.95
C GLN A 43 5.39 6.68 -12.14
N SER A 44 4.57 7.71 -12.09
CA SER A 44 3.67 8.12 -13.18
C SER A 44 2.81 6.95 -13.72
N GLY A 45 2.25 6.13 -12.83
CA GLY A 45 1.46 4.95 -13.17
C GLY A 45 2.25 3.71 -13.61
N VAL A 46 3.59 3.76 -13.59
CA VAL A 46 4.45 2.63 -13.95
C VAL A 46 5.05 2.03 -12.67
N ILE A 47 4.82 0.74 -12.43
CA ILE A 47 5.46 0.01 -11.33
C ILE A 47 6.96 -0.09 -11.61
N GLN A 48 7.76 0.45 -10.69
CA GLN A 48 9.23 0.42 -10.76
C GLN A 48 9.78 -0.81 -10.04
N GLU A 49 9.29 -1.03 -8.83
CA GLU A 49 9.67 -2.17 -8.00
C GLU A 49 8.58 -2.49 -6.99
N TYR A 50 8.58 -3.71 -6.48
CA TYR A 50 7.77 -4.14 -5.34
C TYR A 50 8.43 -5.33 -4.66
N GLY A 51 8.10 -5.58 -3.41
CA GLY A 51 8.69 -6.66 -2.64
C GLY A 51 8.36 -6.59 -1.16
N ILE A 52 9.16 -7.29 -0.38
CA ILE A 52 9.08 -7.35 1.08
C ILE A 52 10.27 -6.63 1.70
N LEU A 53 10.01 -5.68 2.59
CA LEU A 53 11.04 -5.01 3.38
C LEU A 53 11.56 -5.97 4.46
N ARG A 54 12.87 -6.21 4.47
CA ARG A 54 13.49 -7.11 5.44
C ARG A 54 13.78 -6.40 6.75
N VAL A 55 12.76 -6.28 7.59
CA VAL A 55 12.91 -5.64 8.90
C VAL A 55 13.60 -6.58 9.89
N PRO A 56 14.64 -6.14 10.62
CA PRO A 56 15.31 -6.94 11.63
C PRO A 56 14.33 -7.46 12.70
N ARG A 57 14.48 -8.72 13.11
CA ARG A 57 13.68 -9.28 14.20
C ARG A 57 13.96 -8.53 15.51
N ALA A 58 12.93 -8.33 16.30
CA ALA A 58 13.04 -7.63 17.58
C ALA A 58 12.34 -8.39 18.71
N LYS A 59 12.90 -8.29 19.93
CA LYS A 59 12.35 -8.98 21.12
C LYS A 59 11.07 -8.34 21.66
N THR A 60 10.87 -7.05 21.38
CA THR A 60 9.71 -6.29 21.87
C THR A 60 9.04 -5.53 20.72
N ILE A 61 7.76 -5.21 20.92
CA ILE A 61 7.01 -4.44 19.93
C ILE A 61 7.65 -3.07 19.68
N ASN A 62 8.13 -2.38 20.70
CA ASN A 62 8.74 -1.07 20.56
C ASN A 62 10.02 -1.12 19.71
N LEU A 63 10.88 -2.12 19.92
CA LEU A 63 12.08 -2.32 19.10
C LEU A 63 11.71 -2.71 17.67
N ARG A 64 10.64 -3.48 17.49
CA ARG A 64 10.12 -3.83 16.17
C ARG A 64 9.61 -2.61 15.42
N LEU A 65 8.83 -1.76 16.08
CA LEU A 65 8.33 -0.52 15.48
C LEU A 65 9.46 0.44 15.11
N LYS A 66 10.49 0.55 15.97
CA LYS A 66 11.69 1.31 15.66
C LYS A 66 12.39 0.75 14.41
N ALA A 67 12.57 -0.56 14.33
CA ALA A 67 13.20 -1.20 13.17
C ALA A 67 12.38 -0.99 11.89
N ILE A 68 11.05 -1.07 11.94
CA ILE A 68 10.17 -0.76 10.80
C ILE A 68 10.40 0.70 10.35
N HIS A 69 10.37 1.64 11.28
CA HIS A 69 10.59 3.07 10.98
C HIS A 69 11.94 3.30 10.27
N GLU A 70 13.02 2.73 10.81
CA GLU A 70 14.36 2.86 10.25
C GLU A 70 14.45 2.22 8.87
N THR A 71 13.92 1.00 8.69
CA THR A 71 13.91 0.32 7.39
C THR A 71 13.14 1.13 6.33
N ILE A 72 11.94 1.63 6.67
CA ILE A 72 11.16 2.48 5.75
C ILE A 72 11.94 3.75 5.39
N ARG A 73 12.55 4.40 6.37
CA ARG A 73 13.33 5.62 6.17
C ARG A 73 14.51 5.40 5.25
N ASP A 74 15.22 4.29 5.42
CA ASP A 74 16.51 4.06 4.79
C ASP A 74 16.38 3.34 3.43
N GLU A 75 15.42 2.41 3.28
CA GLU A 75 15.29 1.57 2.08
C GLU A 75 14.30 2.10 1.05
N LEU A 76 13.21 2.78 1.48
CA LEU A 76 12.25 3.30 0.51
C LEU A 76 12.66 4.68 -0.02
N PRO A 77 12.39 5.00 -1.30
CA PRO A 77 12.65 6.32 -1.86
C PRO A 77 11.74 7.40 -1.25
N GLU A 78 12.12 8.66 -1.40
CA GLU A 78 11.19 9.77 -1.21
C GLU A 78 10.08 9.69 -2.26
N ALA A 79 8.87 10.07 -1.87
CA ALA A 79 7.71 10.01 -2.74
C ALA A 79 6.75 11.17 -2.48
N ASP A 80 5.96 11.49 -3.49
CA ASP A 80 4.95 12.55 -3.43
C ASP A 80 3.70 12.07 -2.66
N LEU A 81 3.48 10.75 -2.64
CA LEU A 81 2.34 10.16 -1.95
C LEU A 81 2.69 8.79 -1.36
N LEU A 82 2.32 8.59 -0.09
CA LEU A 82 2.26 7.30 0.56
C LEU A 82 0.84 6.73 0.43
N VAL A 83 0.71 5.51 -0.07
CA VAL A 83 -0.52 4.69 0.03
C VAL A 83 -0.31 3.66 1.12
N ILE A 84 -1.27 3.53 2.02
CA ILE A 84 -1.17 2.58 3.13
C ILE A 84 -2.52 1.90 3.38
N GLU A 85 -2.50 0.64 3.81
CA GLU A 85 -3.72 -0.01 4.22
C GLU A 85 -4.30 0.66 5.47
N ASP A 86 -5.59 1.01 5.43
CA ASP A 86 -6.34 1.58 6.55
C ASP A 86 -7.07 0.48 7.32
N ILE A 87 -6.99 0.56 8.64
CA ILE A 87 -7.68 -0.41 9.52
C ILE A 87 -9.06 0.14 9.85
N PRO A 88 -10.15 -0.50 9.39
CA PRO A 88 -11.48 -0.06 9.72
C PRO A 88 -11.74 -0.02 11.23
N ALA A 89 -12.35 1.06 11.72
CA ALA A 89 -12.66 1.24 13.15
C ALA A 89 -13.45 0.05 13.75
N PHE A 90 -14.29 -0.59 12.95
CA PHE A 90 -15.00 -1.79 13.34
C PHE A 90 -14.06 -2.94 13.75
N PHE A 91 -12.97 -3.16 13.01
CA PHE A 91 -11.99 -4.19 13.36
C PHE A 91 -11.23 -3.85 14.64
N LEU A 92 -10.93 -2.57 14.87
CA LEU A 92 -10.30 -2.13 16.12
C LEU A 92 -11.19 -2.42 17.35
N GLN A 93 -12.50 -2.28 17.20
CA GLN A 93 -13.46 -2.60 18.27
C GLN A 93 -13.58 -4.10 18.49
N LYS A 94 -13.67 -4.89 17.41
CA LYS A 94 -13.91 -6.33 17.47
C LYS A 94 -12.64 -7.14 17.78
N PHE A 95 -11.48 -6.72 17.29
CA PHE A 95 -10.21 -7.44 17.40
C PHE A 95 -9.07 -6.53 17.89
N PRO A 96 -9.18 -5.90 19.08
CA PRO A 96 -8.22 -4.87 19.51
C PRO A 96 -6.78 -5.40 19.64
N HIS A 97 -6.61 -6.64 20.09
CA HIS A 97 -5.26 -7.22 20.27
C HIS A 97 -4.53 -7.48 18.95
N SER A 98 -5.26 -7.87 17.90
CA SER A 98 -4.66 -8.10 16.58
C SER A 98 -4.44 -6.81 15.78
N CYS A 99 -5.34 -5.83 15.94
CA CYS A 99 -5.30 -4.60 15.15
C CYS A 99 -4.40 -3.51 15.75
N LYS A 100 -4.18 -3.49 17.08
CA LYS A 100 -3.29 -2.49 17.72
C LYS A 100 -1.85 -2.50 17.17
N PRO A 101 -1.16 -3.66 17.06
CA PRO A 101 0.18 -3.69 16.47
C PRO A 101 0.20 -3.17 15.02
N LEU A 102 -0.81 -3.50 14.23
CA LEU A 102 -0.95 -3.03 12.86
C LEU A 102 -1.14 -1.51 12.80
N LEU A 103 -1.99 -0.96 13.66
CA LEU A 103 -2.19 0.49 13.77
C LEU A 103 -0.91 1.22 14.14
N PHE A 104 -0.13 0.67 15.09
CA PHE A 104 1.17 1.25 15.44
C PHE A 104 2.16 1.17 14.28
N SER A 105 2.17 0.06 13.52
CA SER A 105 2.98 -0.05 12.31
C SER A 105 2.59 1.02 11.28
N CYS A 106 1.30 1.23 11.02
CA CYS A 106 0.84 2.33 10.15
C CYS A 106 1.35 3.70 10.64
N GLY A 107 1.26 3.96 11.94
CA GLY A 107 1.74 5.21 12.54
C GLY A 107 3.24 5.45 12.32
N VAL A 108 4.07 4.44 12.53
CA VAL A 108 5.52 4.58 12.35
C VAL A 108 5.93 4.65 10.88
N ILE A 109 5.19 3.98 9.97
CA ILE A 109 5.39 4.10 8.52
C ILE A 109 5.09 5.53 8.06
N MET A 110 3.95 6.09 8.49
CA MET A 110 3.60 7.47 8.18
C MET A 110 4.59 8.50 8.74
N ALA A 111 5.21 8.20 9.89
CA ALA A 111 6.19 9.08 10.52
C ALA A 111 7.62 8.93 9.96
N ALA A 112 7.91 7.88 9.21
CA ALA A 112 9.28 7.56 8.79
C ALA A 112 9.87 8.56 7.77
N LYS A 113 9.02 9.21 6.98
CA LYS A 113 9.42 10.18 5.96
C LYS A 113 8.45 11.37 5.89
N PRO A 114 8.86 12.50 5.34
CA PRO A 114 8.01 13.68 5.16
C PRO A 114 7.10 13.52 3.93
N TRP A 115 6.19 12.54 3.95
CA TRP A 115 5.23 12.33 2.86
C TRP A 115 4.34 13.57 2.69
N PRO A 116 4.31 14.24 1.51
CA PRO A 116 3.41 15.37 1.27
C PRO A 116 1.95 14.98 1.43
N PHE A 117 1.58 13.81 0.88
CA PHE A 117 0.25 13.25 0.96
C PHE A 117 0.27 11.81 1.47
N VAL A 118 -0.75 11.42 2.23
CA VAL A 118 -0.99 10.04 2.66
C VAL A 118 -2.42 9.64 2.29
N LEU A 119 -2.56 8.53 1.59
CA LEU A 119 -3.81 7.94 1.15
C LEU A 119 -4.04 6.61 1.86
N PRO A 120 -4.79 6.58 2.97
CA PRO A 120 -5.20 5.34 3.59
C PRO A 120 -6.32 4.68 2.78
N ILE A 121 -6.18 3.40 2.44
CA ILE A 121 -7.16 2.64 1.66
C ILE A 121 -7.63 1.43 2.46
N GLN A 122 -8.93 1.35 2.70
CA GLN A 122 -9.50 0.20 3.42
C GLN A 122 -9.48 -1.07 2.56
N PRO A 123 -9.31 -2.26 3.17
CA PRO A 123 -9.35 -3.55 2.47
C PRO A 123 -10.57 -3.71 1.56
N SER A 124 -11.75 -3.33 2.02
CA SER A 124 -12.99 -3.41 1.24
C SER A 124 -12.95 -2.60 -0.06
N VAL A 125 -12.21 -1.49 -0.07
CA VAL A 125 -12.07 -0.62 -1.26
C VAL A 125 -11.13 -1.26 -2.27
N TRP A 126 -9.92 -1.65 -1.86
CA TRP A 126 -8.98 -2.21 -2.81
C TRP A 126 -9.38 -3.61 -3.28
N TYR A 127 -9.97 -4.46 -2.44
CA TYR A 127 -10.57 -5.73 -2.88
C TYR A 127 -11.61 -5.53 -3.98
N SER A 128 -12.52 -4.57 -3.81
CA SER A 128 -13.57 -4.31 -4.81
C SER A 128 -13.03 -3.81 -6.15
N ILE A 129 -11.89 -3.15 -6.15
CA ILE A 129 -11.22 -2.65 -7.36
C ILE A 129 -10.43 -3.78 -8.03
N VAL A 130 -9.67 -4.54 -7.25
CA VAL A 130 -8.91 -5.69 -7.74
C VAL A 130 -9.83 -6.75 -8.36
N ASP A 131 -10.97 -7.05 -7.75
CA ASP A 131 -11.96 -7.99 -8.31
C ASP A 131 -12.51 -7.54 -9.67
N LYS A 132 -12.54 -6.24 -9.94
CA LYS A 132 -12.95 -5.69 -11.26
C LYS A 132 -11.84 -5.74 -12.30
N ILE A 133 -10.59 -5.61 -11.87
CA ILE A 133 -9.40 -5.64 -12.74
C ILE A 133 -9.05 -7.09 -13.08
N ILE A 134 -9.18 -7.99 -12.09
CA ILE A 134 -8.82 -9.41 -12.20
C ILE A 134 -9.99 -10.27 -11.68
N PRO A 135 -11.07 -10.45 -12.46
CA PRO A 135 -12.27 -11.18 -12.03
C PRO A 135 -11.95 -12.63 -11.65
N GLY A 136 -12.53 -13.08 -10.56
CA GLY A 136 -12.56 -14.51 -10.18
C GLY A 136 -11.32 -15.05 -9.49
N LYS A 137 -10.32 -14.21 -9.14
CA LYS A 137 -9.07 -14.68 -8.53
C LYS A 137 -8.94 -14.44 -7.02
N ARG A 138 -9.96 -13.89 -6.36
CA ARG A 138 -9.99 -13.65 -4.92
C ARG A 138 -9.80 -14.92 -4.08
N ALA A 139 -10.26 -16.06 -4.57
CA ALA A 139 -10.15 -17.35 -3.88
C ALA A 139 -8.71 -17.92 -3.85
N ASN A 140 -7.84 -17.46 -4.76
CA ASN A 140 -6.47 -17.95 -4.92
C ASN A 140 -5.42 -16.91 -4.48
N TYR A 141 -5.85 -15.84 -3.82
CA TYR A 141 -4.96 -14.80 -3.31
C TYR A 141 -4.17 -15.37 -2.12
N ASN A 142 -3.03 -15.96 -2.42
CA ASN A 142 -2.09 -16.37 -1.39
C ASN A 142 -1.46 -15.11 -0.79
N LYS A 143 -1.65 -14.97 0.50
CA LYS A 143 -1.20 -13.96 1.44
C LYS A 143 0.29 -13.62 1.30
N GLN A 144 0.64 -12.83 0.29
CA GLN A 144 1.98 -12.29 0.15
C GLN A 144 1.87 -10.78 0.26
N ASP A 145 2.36 -10.23 1.37
CA ASP A 145 2.29 -8.80 1.71
C ASP A 145 2.84 -7.90 0.58
N GLU A 146 3.78 -8.41 -0.23
CA GLU A 146 4.28 -7.72 -1.44
C GLU A 146 3.19 -7.48 -2.49
N HIS A 147 2.29 -8.44 -2.66
CA HIS A 147 1.18 -8.33 -3.61
C HIS A 147 0.10 -7.37 -3.11
N ASP A 148 -0.11 -7.31 -1.80
CA ASP A 148 -1.07 -6.41 -1.18
C ASP A 148 -0.62 -4.96 -1.35
N ALA A 149 0.67 -4.67 -1.17
CA ALA A 149 1.24 -3.36 -1.45
C ALA A 149 1.15 -2.97 -2.93
N LEU A 150 1.41 -3.92 -3.85
CA LEU A 150 1.22 -3.70 -5.28
C LEU A 150 -0.24 -3.35 -5.59
N MET A 151 -1.20 -4.09 -5.01
CA MET A 151 -2.63 -3.84 -5.24
C MET A 151 -3.09 -2.51 -4.64
N LEU A 152 -2.52 -2.07 -3.52
CA LEU A 152 -2.74 -0.74 -2.98
C LEU A 152 -2.30 0.37 -3.96
N ALA A 153 -1.12 0.25 -4.58
CA ALA A 153 -0.63 1.20 -5.57
C ALA A 153 -1.54 1.25 -6.81
N VAL A 154 -1.91 0.08 -7.35
CA VAL A 154 -2.85 -0.05 -8.49
C VAL A 154 -4.21 0.55 -8.16
N THR A 155 -4.70 0.33 -6.94
CA THR A 155 -5.97 0.90 -6.48
C THR A 155 -5.93 2.42 -6.44
N ALA A 156 -4.86 3.00 -5.88
CA ALA A 156 -4.68 4.45 -5.83
C ALA A 156 -4.71 5.06 -7.24
N TYR A 157 -3.97 4.46 -8.17
CA TYR A 157 -3.95 4.88 -9.58
C TYR A 157 -5.33 4.78 -10.24
N THR A 158 -6.04 3.68 -10.03
CA THR A 158 -7.38 3.46 -10.58
C THR A 158 -8.39 4.50 -10.07
N LEU A 159 -8.34 4.81 -8.77
CA LEU A 159 -9.18 5.84 -8.17
C LEU A 159 -8.90 7.24 -8.75
N ALA A 160 -7.63 7.54 -9.05
CA ALA A 160 -7.21 8.82 -9.61
C ALA A 160 -7.57 8.93 -11.10
N ALA A 161 -7.26 7.92 -11.90
CA ALA A 161 -7.39 7.94 -13.36
C ALA A 161 -8.83 7.94 -13.88
N ASN A 162 -9.84 7.75 -13.01
CA ASN A 162 -11.27 7.71 -13.43
C ASN A 162 -11.61 6.57 -14.41
N GLN A 163 -10.77 5.56 -14.51
CA GLN A 163 -11.01 4.45 -15.42
C GLN A 163 -11.67 3.29 -14.67
N PRO A 164 -12.93 2.96 -14.96
CA PRO A 164 -13.61 1.80 -14.36
C PRO A 164 -13.00 0.46 -14.82
N LYS A 165 -12.17 0.51 -15.87
CA LYS A 165 -11.36 -0.60 -16.38
C LYS A 165 -9.96 -0.06 -16.59
N VAL A 166 -9.08 -0.24 -15.62
CA VAL A 166 -7.66 -0.21 -15.92
C VAL A 166 -7.44 -1.42 -16.83
N LYS A 167 -7.28 -1.16 -18.11
CA LYS A 167 -6.70 -2.18 -18.97
C LYS A 167 -5.31 -2.41 -18.40
N THR A 168 -5.00 -3.65 -18.04
CA THR A 168 -3.66 -4.06 -17.59
C THR A 168 -2.58 -3.65 -18.59
N GLU A 169 -2.94 -3.44 -19.85
CA GLU A 169 -2.12 -2.88 -20.93
C GLU A 169 -1.68 -1.42 -20.67
N ASN A 170 -2.42 -0.64 -19.86
CA ASN A 170 -2.09 0.73 -19.49
C ASN A 170 -1.31 0.83 -18.16
N LEU A 171 -1.28 -0.22 -17.37
CA LEU A 171 -0.31 -0.41 -16.32
C LEU A 171 0.93 -0.97 -17.01
N LEU A 172 1.90 -0.11 -17.28
CA LEU A 172 3.23 -0.55 -17.72
C LEU A 172 3.86 -1.26 -16.50
N LEU A 173 3.51 -2.53 -16.38
CA LEU A 173 4.13 -3.41 -15.41
C LEU A 173 5.57 -3.65 -15.85
N PRO A 174 6.53 -3.81 -14.92
CA PRO A 174 7.88 -4.22 -15.26
C PRO A 174 7.83 -5.43 -16.20
N GLN A 175 8.71 -5.46 -17.22
CA GLN A 175 8.76 -6.57 -18.16
C GLN A 175 8.90 -7.89 -17.37
N GLY A 176 7.96 -8.81 -17.56
CA GLY A 176 7.92 -10.10 -16.87
C GLY A 176 6.97 -10.16 -15.68
N LEU A 177 6.32 -9.05 -15.31
CA LEU A 177 5.27 -9.10 -14.28
C LEU A 177 3.97 -9.63 -14.90
N ASP A 178 3.81 -10.93 -14.84
CA ASP A 178 2.55 -11.60 -15.18
C ASP A 178 1.58 -11.47 -14.00
N ILE A 179 0.64 -10.52 -14.10
CA ILE A 179 -0.44 -10.38 -13.10
C ILE A 179 -1.19 -11.71 -12.92
N GLY A 180 -1.23 -12.55 -13.94
CA GLY A 180 -1.74 -13.90 -13.88
C GLY A 180 -0.96 -14.81 -12.93
N ARG A 181 0.33 -14.55 -12.68
CA ARG A 181 1.16 -15.24 -11.66
C ARG A 181 1.02 -14.65 -10.28
N LEU A 182 0.79 -13.35 -10.16
CA LEU A 182 0.55 -12.66 -8.88
C LEU A 182 -0.74 -13.12 -8.21
N VAL A 183 -1.63 -13.74 -8.97
CA VAL A 183 -2.99 -14.12 -8.55
C VAL A 183 -3.17 -15.65 -8.56
N LYS A 184 -2.10 -16.42 -8.67
CA LYS A 184 -2.08 -17.85 -8.35
C LYS A 184 -1.80 -18.03 -6.88
#